data_55b4943ba070285ef4ed90aeff1df911
#
_entry.id   55b4943ba070285ef4ed90aeff1df911
#
_cell.length_a   1.000
_cell.length_b   1.000
_cell.length_c   1.000
_cell.angle_alpha   90.00
_cell.angle_beta   90.00
_cell.angle_gamma   90.00
#
_symmetry.space_group_name_H-M   'P 1'
#
loop_
_entity.id
_entity.type
_entity.pdbx_description
1 polymer ?
#
loop_
_entity_poly.entity_id
_entity_poly.type
_entity_poly.pdbx_seq_one_letter_code
_entity_poly.pdbx_strand_id
1 'polypeptide(L)'
;FMLFYDHITDVEIENICLNVSKYISFEEFLVICFAKKDEDVDLVVPGKSFYIKGQEYLDILICKPDYKDVILERLANHNIGISTVYYNFMDIKQAFCEAAEMRRTAFELCEPVLDATKFTLPKSEYEYGVKLMMQTANLICSNKLEEALAQLEIFVKGVKERKYHINEFQEQMKIIIQTTMKVYEKSLKNKEYEIMELLNMFSYQTIDEYMEVVRAWIKRFDELVSDNIDEHKTTLKMQKAISFIRENYNTDLNMAVVSNYISMNYSLFSFTFKQYTGTNFVNYLKDVRVGQAKKLLTETDMKINEISKAVGYDHEKHFMKIFKSITGLTPSQYRNNLS
;
A
#
# COMPACT_ATOMS: atom_id res chain seq x y z
N PHE A 1 -21.28 17.48 13.47
CA PHE A 1 -20.30 16.42 13.18
C PHE A 1 -20.75 15.04 13.72
N MET A 2 -21.26 14.98 14.95
CA MET A 2 -21.78 13.74 15.54
C MET A 2 -22.86 13.04 14.67
N LEU A 3 -23.64 13.77 13.87
CA LEU A 3 -24.69 13.22 12.97
C LEU A 3 -24.17 12.20 11.94
N PHE A 4 -22.88 12.14 11.71
CA PHE A 4 -22.27 11.36 10.61
C PHE A 4 -21.51 10.11 11.07
N TYR A 5 -21.54 9.82 12.40
CA TYR A 5 -20.97 8.60 12.94
C TYR A 5 -21.94 7.40 12.84
N ASP A 6 -21.43 6.23 12.50
CA ASP A 6 -22.21 5.01 12.33
C ASP A 6 -22.89 4.49 13.62
N HIS A 7 -22.48 5.02 14.79
CA HIS A 7 -22.96 4.57 16.10
C HIS A 7 -23.96 5.54 16.78
N ILE A 8 -24.42 6.57 16.07
CA ILE A 8 -25.41 7.50 16.61
C ILE A 8 -26.80 6.85 16.58
N THR A 9 -27.49 6.93 17.71
CA THR A 9 -28.87 6.49 17.83
C THR A 9 -29.85 7.49 17.18
N ASP A 10 -31.01 7.02 16.72
CA ASP A 10 -32.05 7.88 16.12
C ASP A 10 -32.46 9.03 17.06
N VAL A 11 -32.50 8.79 18.39
CA VAL A 11 -32.82 9.80 19.41
C VAL A 11 -31.76 10.91 19.49
N GLU A 12 -30.50 10.58 19.32
CA GLU A 12 -29.42 11.56 19.26
C GLU A 12 -29.47 12.38 17.97
N ILE A 13 -29.82 11.74 16.86
CA ILE A 13 -30.07 12.41 15.57
C ILE A 13 -31.21 13.40 15.71
N GLU A 14 -32.35 13.00 16.29
CA GLU A 14 -33.47 13.88 16.57
C GLU A 14 -33.12 15.10 17.39
N ASN A 15 -32.38 14.90 18.48
CA ASN A 15 -31.94 16.00 19.35
C ASN A 15 -31.02 16.99 18.64
N ILE A 16 -30.10 16.49 17.82
CA ILE A 16 -29.17 17.33 17.04
C ILE A 16 -29.95 18.10 15.96
N CYS A 17 -30.87 17.42 15.24
CA CYS A 17 -31.74 18.05 14.26
C CYS A 17 -32.60 19.14 14.86
N LEU A 18 -33.21 18.92 16.03
CA LEU A 18 -33.98 19.91 16.76
C LEU A 18 -33.15 21.12 17.18
N ASN A 19 -31.90 20.92 17.56
CA ASN A 19 -31.01 22.02 17.92
C ASN A 19 -30.53 22.80 16.68
N VAL A 20 -30.22 22.14 15.58
CA VAL A 20 -29.78 22.76 14.32
C VAL A 20 -30.96 23.49 13.63
N SER A 21 -32.19 22.93 13.69
CA SER A 21 -33.39 23.55 13.11
C SER A 21 -33.76 24.90 13.73
N LYS A 22 -33.27 25.23 14.94
CA LYS A 22 -33.40 26.56 15.55
C LYS A 22 -32.61 27.64 14.78
N TYR A 23 -31.58 27.24 14.08
CA TYR A 23 -30.69 28.10 13.31
C TYR A 23 -30.89 28.01 11.81
N ILE A 24 -31.45 26.90 11.32
CA ILE A 24 -31.65 26.63 9.91
C ILE A 24 -33.11 26.17 9.71
N SER A 25 -33.90 26.98 9.02
CA SER A 25 -35.25 26.61 8.57
C SER A 25 -35.18 26.34 7.08
N PHE A 26 -34.87 25.09 6.71
CA PHE A 26 -34.94 24.65 5.32
C PHE A 26 -36.18 23.76 5.14
N GLU A 27 -37.09 24.19 4.28
CA GLU A 27 -38.17 23.33 3.78
C GLU A 27 -37.64 22.26 2.82
N GLU A 28 -36.54 22.57 2.15
CA GLU A 28 -35.79 21.71 1.28
C GLU A 28 -34.28 22.02 1.40
N PHE A 29 -33.46 20.99 1.27
CA PHE A 29 -32.01 21.13 1.36
C PHE A 29 -31.29 20.06 0.51
N LEU A 30 -30.02 20.30 0.23
CA LEU A 30 -29.06 19.33 -0.25
C LEU A 30 -27.75 19.43 0.53
N VAL A 31 -26.96 18.37 0.47
CA VAL A 31 -25.65 18.29 1.09
C VAL A 31 -24.59 18.28 -0.01
N ILE A 32 -23.52 19.05 0.22
CA ILE A 32 -22.33 19.12 -0.62
C ILE A 32 -21.14 18.65 0.22
N CYS A 33 -20.40 17.66 -0.24
CA CYS A 33 -19.18 17.17 0.36
C CYS A 33 -17.98 17.49 -0.55
N PHE A 34 -16.89 18.01 0.01
CA PHE A 34 -15.68 18.35 -0.72
C PHE A 34 -14.42 18.13 0.14
N ALA A 35 -13.24 17.99 -0.50
CA ALA A 35 -12.01 17.84 0.22
C ALA A 35 -11.62 19.15 0.91
N LYS A 36 -11.22 19.06 2.18
CA LYS A 36 -10.74 20.20 2.95
C LYS A 36 -9.48 20.78 2.30
N LYS A 37 -9.49 22.07 2.06
CA LYS A 37 -8.30 22.87 1.75
C LYS A 37 -8.07 23.87 2.86
N ASP A 38 -6.81 24.24 3.12
CA ASP A 38 -6.45 25.22 4.16
C ASP A 38 -6.88 26.67 3.86
N GLU A 39 -7.45 26.90 2.68
CA GLU A 39 -7.96 28.22 2.28
C GLU A 39 -9.33 28.47 2.91
N ASP A 40 -9.48 29.59 3.62
CA ASP A 40 -10.77 30.06 4.15
C ASP A 40 -11.65 30.53 2.98
N VAL A 41 -12.46 29.62 2.44
CA VAL A 41 -13.50 29.97 1.46
C VAL A 41 -14.74 30.42 2.25
N ASP A 42 -15.22 31.63 1.95
CA ASP A 42 -16.49 32.12 2.53
C ASP A 42 -17.68 31.40 1.88
N LEU A 43 -18.08 30.29 2.48
CA LEU A 43 -19.17 29.43 2.03
C LEU A 43 -20.49 29.66 2.76
N VAL A 44 -20.45 30.45 3.83
CA VAL A 44 -21.62 30.65 4.69
C VAL A 44 -22.43 31.84 4.19
N VAL A 45 -23.69 31.58 3.83
CA VAL A 45 -24.65 32.62 3.52
C VAL A 45 -25.80 32.54 4.50
N PRO A 46 -26.02 33.57 5.34
CA PRO A 46 -27.06 33.54 6.35
C PRO A 46 -28.44 33.16 5.80
N GLY A 47 -29.08 32.16 6.39
CA GLY A 47 -30.39 31.64 5.98
C GLY A 47 -30.43 30.83 4.68
N LYS A 48 -29.27 30.60 4.01
CA LYS A 48 -29.21 29.85 2.74
C LYS A 48 -28.23 28.68 2.77
N SER A 49 -27.16 28.77 3.55
CA SER A 49 -26.17 27.68 3.65
C SER A 49 -25.64 27.57 5.08
N PHE A 50 -25.23 26.37 5.44
CA PHE A 50 -24.61 26.04 6.72
C PHE A 50 -23.40 25.16 6.47
N TYR A 51 -22.23 25.62 6.92
CA TYR A 51 -20.96 24.96 6.76
C TYR A 51 -20.56 24.21 8.03
N ILE A 52 -20.14 22.97 7.87
CA ILE A 52 -19.61 22.14 8.93
C ILE A 52 -18.16 21.79 8.55
N LYS A 53 -17.21 22.36 9.28
CA LYS A 53 -15.81 22.02 9.13
C LYS A 53 -15.62 20.57 9.58
N GLY A 54 -15.26 19.70 8.65
CA GLY A 54 -15.03 18.29 8.88
C GLY A 54 -13.79 18.03 9.73
N GLN A 55 -13.77 16.88 10.40
CA GLN A 55 -12.53 16.32 10.92
C GLN A 55 -11.88 15.49 9.82
N GLU A 56 -10.58 15.42 9.86
CA GLU A 56 -9.76 14.68 8.89
C GLU A 56 -9.64 15.34 7.50
N TYR A 57 -10.59 15.17 6.57
CA TYR A 57 -10.38 15.61 5.17
C TYR A 57 -11.66 15.90 4.38
N LEU A 58 -12.81 15.91 5.04
CA LEU A 58 -14.09 16.12 4.37
C LEU A 58 -14.85 17.28 4.99
N ASP A 59 -15.05 18.33 4.26
CA ASP A 59 -15.91 19.44 4.64
C ASP A 59 -17.31 19.26 4.07
N ILE A 60 -18.31 19.73 4.81
CA ILE A 60 -19.72 19.52 4.54
C ILE A 60 -20.43 20.85 4.49
N LEU A 61 -21.20 21.07 3.44
CA LEU A 61 -22.08 22.22 3.31
C LEU A 61 -23.52 21.73 3.13
N ILE A 62 -24.42 22.26 3.93
CA ILE A 62 -25.87 22.07 3.77
C ILE A 62 -26.40 23.37 3.18
N CYS A 63 -27.10 23.32 2.07
CA CYS A 63 -27.64 24.52 1.44
C CYS A 63 -29.02 24.29 0.79
N LYS A 64 -29.71 25.40 0.53
CA LYS A 64 -30.92 25.40 -0.30
C LYS A 64 -30.59 25.07 -1.74
N PRO A 65 -31.44 24.33 -2.47
CA PRO A 65 -31.18 23.94 -3.87
C PRO A 65 -30.96 25.13 -4.82
N ASP A 66 -31.65 26.26 -4.60
CA ASP A 66 -31.53 27.49 -5.38
C ASP A 66 -30.16 28.18 -5.19
N TYR A 67 -29.38 27.77 -4.19
CA TYR A 67 -28.07 28.33 -3.89
C TYR A 67 -26.89 27.44 -4.36
N LYS A 68 -27.21 26.26 -4.88
CA LYS A 68 -26.22 25.27 -5.32
C LYS A 68 -25.19 25.85 -6.28
N ASP A 69 -25.64 26.50 -7.34
CA ASP A 69 -24.75 26.99 -8.41
C ASP A 69 -23.78 28.06 -7.92
N VAL A 70 -24.22 28.95 -7.03
CA VAL A 70 -23.33 29.95 -6.38
C VAL A 70 -22.24 29.29 -5.55
N ILE A 71 -22.57 28.19 -4.83
CA ILE A 71 -21.59 27.45 -4.05
C ILE A 71 -20.61 26.72 -4.99
N LEU A 72 -21.08 26.14 -6.07
CA LEU A 72 -20.22 25.43 -7.02
C LEU A 72 -19.19 26.39 -7.68
N GLU A 73 -19.59 27.62 -8.00
CA GLU A 73 -18.66 28.63 -8.50
C GLU A 73 -17.55 28.95 -7.46
N ARG A 74 -17.89 29.03 -6.18
CA ARG A 74 -16.91 29.28 -5.10
C ARG A 74 -16.00 28.08 -4.86
N LEU A 75 -16.46 26.86 -5.13
CA LEU A 75 -15.74 25.61 -4.99
C LEU A 75 -15.13 25.10 -6.31
N ALA A 76 -14.95 25.95 -7.32
CA ALA A 76 -14.53 25.56 -8.68
C ALA A 76 -13.24 24.71 -8.74
N ASN A 77 -12.37 24.84 -7.73
CA ASN A 77 -11.11 24.09 -7.65
C ASN A 77 -11.17 22.87 -6.72
N HIS A 78 -12.38 22.44 -6.33
CA HIS A 78 -12.57 21.30 -5.43
C HIS A 78 -13.24 20.15 -6.19
N ASN A 79 -12.92 18.94 -5.76
CA ASN A 79 -13.65 17.76 -6.19
C ASN A 79 -14.86 17.56 -5.26
N ILE A 80 -16.06 17.56 -5.82
CA ILE A 80 -17.32 17.76 -5.11
C ILE A 80 -18.28 16.60 -5.34
N GLY A 81 -18.94 16.17 -4.26
CA GLY A 81 -20.10 15.30 -4.30
C GLY A 81 -21.35 16.00 -3.77
N ILE A 82 -22.47 15.84 -4.45
CA ILE A 82 -23.74 16.51 -4.16
C ILE A 82 -24.84 15.46 -4.00
N SER A 83 -25.64 15.58 -2.93
CA SER A 83 -26.81 14.73 -2.73
C SER A 83 -27.99 15.12 -3.63
N THR A 84 -29.01 14.29 -3.69
CA THR A 84 -30.35 14.68 -4.10
C THR A 84 -30.95 15.72 -3.13
N VAL A 85 -32.08 16.32 -3.51
CA VAL A 85 -32.81 17.28 -2.66
C VAL A 85 -33.65 16.50 -1.64
N TYR A 86 -33.54 16.86 -0.37
CA TYR A 86 -34.28 16.32 0.75
C TYR A 86 -35.26 17.35 1.31
N TYR A 87 -36.41 16.91 1.79
CA TYR A 87 -37.50 17.74 2.31
C TYR A 87 -37.74 17.54 3.80
N ASN A 88 -37.09 16.56 4.40
CA ASN A 88 -37.16 16.31 5.85
C ASN A 88 -35.73 16.35 6.42
N PHE A 89 -35.48 17.25 7.37
CA PHE A 89 -34.18 17.40 7.95
C PHE A 89 -33.72 16.17 8.75
N MET A 90 -34.60 15.28 9.14
CA MET A 90 -34.27 14.00 9.75
C MET A 90 -33.48 13.08 8.79
N ASP A 91 -33.61 13.29 7.49
CA ASP A 91 -32.90 12.51 6.47
C ASP A 91 -31.46 13.05 6.20
N ILE A 92 -30.98 13.99 7.02
CA ILE A 92 -29.66 14.63 6.85
C ILE A 92 -28.50 13.62 6.77
N LYS A 93 -28.59 12.52 7.55
CA LYS A 93 -27.59 11.45 7.50
C LYS A 93 -27.57 10.77 6.14
N GLN A 94 -28.76 10.49 5.58
CA GLN A 94 -28.87 9.88 4.26
C GLN A 94 -28.35 10.81 3.16
N ALA A 95 -28.69 12.10 3.23
CA ALA A 95 -28.19 13.12 2.31
C ALA A 95 -26.65 13.24 2.37
N PHE A 96 -26.08 13.19 3.57
CA PHE A 96 -24.63 13.17 3.75
C PHE A 96 -24.00 11.91 3.13
N CYS A 97 -24.53 10.72 3.42
CA CYS A 97 -23.99 9.47 2.86
C CYS A 97 -24.00 9.50 1.33
N GLU A 98 -25.06 10.01 0.73
CA GLU A 98 -25.20 10.15 -0.71
C GLU A 98 -24.16 11.15 -1.28
N ALA A 99 -24.02 12.34 -0.68
CA ALA A 99 -23.03 13.32 -1.11
C ALA A 99 -21.58 12.82 -0.92
N ALA A 100 -21.30 12.14 0.18
CA ALA A 100 -19.99 11.56 0.45
C ALA A 100 -19.64 10.44 -0.55
N GLU A 101 -20.60 9.62 -0.95
CA GLU A 101 -20.42 8.61 -1.99
C GLU A 101 -20.18 9.23 -3.36
N MET A 102 -20.92 10.28 -3.72
CA MET A 102 -20.66 11.06 -4.93
C MET A 102 -19.24 11.67 -4.92
N ARG A 103 -18.79 12.19 -3.77
CA ARG A 103 -17.43 12.74 -3.64
C ARG A 103 -16.35 11.66 -3.81
N ARG A 104 -16.54 10.48 -3.25
CA ARG A 104 -15.61 9.35 -3.44
C ARG A 104 -15.55 8.93 -4.90
N THR A 105 -16.71 8.80 -5.54
CA THR A 105 -16.79 8.44 -6.97
C THR A 105 -16.19 9.51 -7.85
N ALA A 106 -16.39 10.79 -7.54
CA ALA A 106 -15.75 11.90 -8.24
C ALA A 106 -14.20 11.82 -8.11
N PHE A 107 -13.68 11.47 -6.95
CA PHE A 107 -12.25 11.22 -6.74
C PHE A 107 -11.73 10.05 -7.58
N GLU A 108 -12.44 8.93 -7.62
CA GLU A 108 -12.10 7.74 -8.41
C GLU A 108 -12.03 8.05 -9.91
N LEU A 109 -13.06 8.73 -10.42
CA LEU A 109 -13.23 9.01 -11.84
C LEU A 109 -12.46 10.25 -12.31
N CYS A 110 -11.84 10.98 -11.40
CA CYS A 110 -11.18 12.29 -11.66
C CYS A 110 -12.17 13.33 -12.21
N GLU A 111 -13.43 13.25 -11.81
CA GLU A 111 -14.46 14.22 -12.18
C GLU A 111 -14.51 15.36 -11.16
N PRO A 112 -14.64 16.62 -11.58
CA PRO A 112 -14.65 17.75 -10.65
C PRO A 112 -15.92 17.76 -9.77
N VAL A 113 -17.07 17.37 -10.32
CA VAL A 113 -18.35 17.40 -9.62
C VAL A 113 -19.19 16.20 -10.02
N LEU A 114 -19.69 15.46 -9.01
CA LEU A 114 -20.75 14.48 -9.22
C LEU A 114 -21.99 14.85 -8.39
N ASP A 115 -23.11 14.88 -9.06
CA ASP A 115 -24.43 15.26 -8.54
C ASP A 115 -25.36 14.04 -8.64
N ALA A 116 -25.86 13.56 -7.50
CA ALA A 116 -26.71 12.39 -7.40
C ALA A 116 -28.04 12.55 -8.18
N THR A 117 -28.46 13.78 -8.51
CA THR A 117 -29.64 14.00 -9.36
C THR A 117 -29.36 13.68 -10.83
N LYS A 118 -28.10 13.68 -11.25
CA LYS A 118 -27.67 13.52 -12.65
C LYS A 118 -26.85 12.25 -12.88
N PHE A 119 -26.26 11.72 -11.83
CA PHE A 119 -25.36 10.58 -11.90
C PHE A 119 -25.92 9.40 -11.07
N THR A 120 -26.12 8.28 -11.73
CA THR A 120 -26.48 7.04 -11.05
C THR A 120 -25.25 6.15 -10.95
N LEU A 121 -24.93 5.70 -9.75
CA LEU A 121 -23.83 4.77 -9.52
C LEU A 121 -24.07 3.48 -10.31
N PRO A 122 -23.19 3.11 -11.23
CA PRO A 122 -23.30 1.83 -11.93
C PRO A 122 -23.13 0.69 -10.92
N LYS A 123 -23.93 -0.37 -11.07
CA LYS A 123 -23.73 -1.61 -10.32
C LYS A 123 -22.36 -2.19 -10.70
N SER A 124 -21.48 -2.35 -9.72
CA SER A 124 -20.14 -2.90 -9.92
C SER A 124 -20.06 -4.26 -9.23
N GLU A 125 -19.54 -5.24 -9.94
CA GLU A 125 -19.07 -6.50 -9.36
C GLU A 125 -17.58 -6.30 -9.07
N TYR A 126 -17.22 -6.06 -7.80
CA TYR A 126 -15.85 -5.83 -7.42
C TYR A 126 -15.10 -7.14 -7.25
N GLU A 127 -13.87 -7.19 -7.79
CA GLU A 127 -12.92 -8.26 -7.58
C GLU A 127 -11.98 -7.92 -6.41
N TYR A 128 -11.51 -8.94 -5.68
CA TYR A 128 -10.57 -8.73 -4.59
C TYR A 128 -9.12 -8.66 -5.10
N GLY A 129 -8.48 -7.50 -4.92
CA GLY A 129 -7.10 -7.22 -5.37
C GLY A 129 -5.99 -7.49 -4.35
N VAL A 130 -6.29 -8.02 -3.17
CA VAL A 130 -5.37 -8.17 -2.01
C VAL A 130 -4.03 -8.83 -2.36
N LYS A 131 -4.02 -9.82 -3.24
CA LYS A 131 -2.79 -10.56 -3.58
C LYS A 131 -1.76 -9.71 -4.35
N LEU A 132 -2.23 -8.77 -5.17
CA LEU A 132 -1.38 -7.89 -5.96
C LEU A 132 -0.60 -6.91 -5.05
N MET A 133 -1.23 -6.43 -4.00
CA MET A 133 -0.71 -5.36 -3.14
C MET A 133 0.33 -5.83 -2.12
N MET A 134 0.20 -7.05 -1.60
CA MET A 134 1.25 -7.63 -0.73
C MET A 134 2.59 -7.79 -1.47
N GLN A 135 2.56 -8.01 -2.78
CA GLN A 135 3.75 -8.06 -3.61
C GLN A 135 4.38 -6.67 -3.80
N THR A 136 3.56 -5.62 -3.89
CA THR A 136 4.03 -4.25 -4.13
C THR A 136 4.91 -3.71 -2.99
N ALA A 137 4.52 -3.92 -1.74
CA ALA A 137 5.34 -3.52 -0.59
C ALA A 137 6.73 -4.19 -0.61
N ASN A 138 6.78 -5.48 -0.99
CA ASN A 138 8.04 -6.21 -1.14
C ASN A 138 8.89 -5.68 -2.31
N LEU A 139 8.27 -5.26 -3.40
CA LEU A 139 8.96 -4.69 -4.56
C LEU A 139 9.58 -3.33 -4.23
N ILE A 140 8.85 -2.45 -3.52
CA ILE A 140 9.38 -1.14 -3.05
C ILE A 140 10.65 -1.36 -2.21
N CYS A 141 10.63 -2.37 -1.33
CA CYS A 141 11.77 -2.68 -0.46
C CYS A 141 12.88 -3.50 -1.14
N SER A 142 12.77 -3.87 -2.41
CA SER A 142 13.70 -4.78 -3.09
C SER A 142 14.38 -4.20 -4.33
N ASN A 143 14.44 -2.88 -4.47
CA ASN A 143 14.98 -2.16 -5.65
C ASN A 143 14.31 -2.56 -6.99
N LYS A 144 13.04 -2.93 -6.91
CA LYS A 144 12.20 -3.20 -8.08
C LYS A 144 11.13 -2.11 -8.21
N LEU A 145 11.58 -0.87 -8.07
CA LEU A 145 10.73 0.30 -8.00
C LEU A 145 9.80 0.42 -9.22
N GLU A 146 10.33 0.24 -10.41
CA GLU A 146 9.55 0.32 -11.65
C GLU A 146 8.47 -0.77 -11.71
N GLU A 147 8.79 -2.00 -11.24
CA GLU A 147 7.80 -3.08 -11.14
C GLU A 147 6.70 -2.74 -10.11
N ALA A 148 7.09 -2.14 -8.97
CA ALA A 148 6.14 -1.72 -7.94
C ALA A 148 5.20 -0.61 -8.45
N LEU A 149 5.74 0.41 -9.11
CA LEU A 149 4.97 1.51 -9.69
C LEU A 149 4.02 1.00 -10.78
N ALA A 150 4.47 0.09 -11.65
CA ALA A 150 3.63 -0.52 -12.68
C ALA A 150 2.45 -1.31 -12.07
N GLN A 151 2.68 -2.03 -10.95
CA GLN A 151 1.60 -2.72 -10.25
C GLN A 151 0.58 -1.74 -9.64
N LEU A 152 1.04 -0.65 -9.03
CA LEU A 152 0.16 0.40 -8.51
C LEU A 152 -0.68 1.03 -9.63
N GLU A 153 -0.11 1.27 -10.80
CA GLU A 153 -0.84 1.80 -11.95
C GLU A 153 -1.94 0.85 -12.45
N ILE A 154 -1.66 -0.44 -12.50
CA ILE A 154 -2.67 -1.46 -12.85
C ILE A 154 -3.83 -1.42 -11.84
N PHE A 155 -3.52 -1.27 -10.55
CA PHE A 155 -4.54 -1.24 -9.52
C PHE A 155 -5.38 0.04 -9.58
N VAL A 156 -4.74 1.21 -9.75
CA VAL A 156 -5.44 2.50 -9.96
C VAL A 156 -6.35 2.43 -11.18
N LYS A 157 -5.87 1.87 -12.28
CA LYS A 157 -6.69 1.65 -13.47
C LYS A 157 -7.91 0.78 -13.17
N GLY A 158 -7.72 -0.31 -12.41
CA GLY A 158 -8.82 -1.18 -11.99
C GLY A 158 -9.85 -0.46 -11.10
N VAL A 159 -9.40 0.47 -10.23
CA VAL A 159 -10.30 1.33 -9.43
C VAL A 159 -11.10 2.25 -10.36
N LYS A 160 -10.46 2.96 -11.29
CA LYS A 160 -11.15 3.83 -12.26
C LYS A 160 -12.12 3.08 -13.16
N GLU A 161 -11.81 1.86 -13.53
CA GLU A 161 -12.69 0.96 -14.30
C GLU A 161 -13.76 0.30 -13.40
N ARG A 162 -13.77 0.61 -12.08
CA ARG A 162 -14.68 0.06 -11.08
C ARG A 162 -14.63 -1.48 -10.95
N LYS A 163 -13.46 -2.07 -11.21
CA LYS A 163 -13.18 -3.48 -10.92
C LYS A 163 -12.81 -3.70 -9.46
N TYR A 164 -12.12 -2.73 -8.86
CA TYR A 164 -11.71 -2.77 -7.46
C TYR A 164 -12.39 -1.65 -6.68
N HIS A 165 -12.77 -1.93 -5.44
CA HIS A 165 -13.41 -0.94 -4.59
C HIS A 165 -12.37 0.03 -4.02
N ILE A 166 -12.68 1.34 -4.03
CA ILE A 166 -11.75 2.38 -3.55
C ILE A 166 -11.35 2.21 -2.08
N ASN A 167 -12.26 1.72 -1.22
CA ASN A 167 -11.93 1.47 0.18
C ASN A 167 -10.90 0.35 0.32
N GLU A 168 -10.96 -0.69 -0.53
CA GLU A 168 -9.93 -1.74 -0.55
C GLU A 168 -8.58 -1.16 -0.98
N PHE A 169 -8.57 -0.33 -2.01
CA PHE A 169 -7.36 0.39 -2.43
C PHE A 169 -6.78 1.24 -1.29
N GLN A 170 -7.61 1.99 -0.57
CA GLN A 170 -7.18 2.79 0.58
C GLN A 170 -6.51 1.94 1.66
N GLU A 171 -7.14 0.84 2.06
CA GLU A 171 -6.57 -0.05 3.08
C GLU A 171 -5.25 -0.67 2.64
N GLN A 172 -5.15 -1.07 1.38
CA GLN A 172 -3.91 -1.61 0.84
C GLN A 172 -2.80 -0.56 0.77
N MET A 173 -3.12 0.68 0.37
CA MET A 173 -2.15 1.78 0.38
C MET A 173 -1.64 2.07 1.80
N LYS A 174 -2.51 2.07 2.82
CA LYS A 174 -2.11 2.18 4.23
C LYS A 174 -1.12 1.08 4.61
N ILE A 175 -1.41 -0.17 4.24
CA ILE A 175 -0.52 -1.32 4.53
C ILE A 175 0.84 -1.14 3.85
N ILE A 176 0.87 -0.72 2.57
CA ILE A 176 2.11 -0.47 1.83
C ILE A 176 2.94 0.60 2.53
N ILE A 177 2.34 1.76 2.80
CA ILE A 177 3.01 2.90 3.44
C ILE A 177 3.54 2.50 4.81
N GLN A 178 2.71 1.91 5.66
CA GLN A 178 3.10 1.47 7.00
C GLN A 178 4.18 0.40 6.99
N THR A 179 4.09 -0.58 6.07
CA THR A 179 5.10 -1.64 5.94
C THR A 179 6.43 -1.05 5.50
N THR A 180 6.41 -0.18 4.50
CA THR A 180 7.60 0.53 4.01
C THR A 180 8.23 1.35 5.14
N MET A 181 7.43 2.09 5.91
CA MET A 181 7.91 2.88 7.04
C MET A 181 8.53 2.03 8.15
N LYS A 182 7.89 0.92 8.52
CA LYS A 182 8.40 0.02 9.57
C LYS A 182 9.77 -0.58 9.18
N VAL A 183 9.95 -0.87 7.90
CA VAL A 183 11.23 -1.38 7.38
C VAL A 183 12.36 -0.38 7.57
N TYR A 184 12.05 0.92 7.49
CA TYR A 184 13.05 1.97 7.46
C TYR A 184 12.99 2.97 8.65
N GLU A 185 12.26 2.61 9.71
CA GLU A 185 12.04 3.45 10.90
C GLU A 185 13.32 4.09 11.45
N LYS A 186 14.45 3.35 11.41
CA LYS A 186 15.75 3.85 11.88
C LYS A 186 16.39 4.92 10.99
N SER A 187 16.01 4.95 9.71
CA SER A 187 16.58 5.89 8.72
C SER A 187 15.76 7.18 8.60
N LEU A 188 14.52 7.18 9.10
CA LEU A 188 13.53 8.25 8.90
C LEU A 188 13.29 9.14 10.13
N LYS A 189 14.25 9.24 11.04
CA LYS A 189 14.14 10.15 12.20
C LYS A 189 13.67 11.53 11.75
N ASN A 190 12.47 11.95 12.21
CA ASN A 190 11.83 13.27 12.04
C ASN A 190 10.93 13.52 10.82
N LYS A 191 10.31 12.49 10.17
CA LYS A 191 9.42 12.72 9.02
C LYS A 191 7.98 12.21 9.21
N GLU A 192 7.46 12.20 10.43
CA GLU A 192 6.10 11.72 10.73
C GLU A 192 4.99 12.54 10.03
N TYR A 193 5.19 13.83 9.78
CA TYR A 193 4.18 14.70 9.15
C TYR A 193 3.88 14.34 7.68
N GLU A 194 4.89 14.05 6.87
CA GLU A 194 4.70 13.68 5.46
C GLU A 194 3.89 12.38 5.28
N ILE A 195 3.86 11.54 6.30
CA ILE A 195 3.20 10.23 6.29
C ILE A 195 1.71 10.37 6.60
N MET A 196 1.34 11.25 7.51
CA MET A 196 -0.06 11.47 7.88
C MET A 196 -0.87 11.97 6.68
N GLU A 197 -0.29 12.79 5.82
CA GLU A 197 -0.91 13.24 4.58
C GLU A 197 -1.12 12.07 3.60
N LEU A 198 -0.10 11.22 3.41
CA LEU A 198 -0.20 10.05 2.54
C LEU A 198 -1.23 9.01 3.01
N LEU A 199 -1.46 8.90 4.32
CA LEU A 199 -2.47 7.99 4.87
C LEU A 199 -3.90 8.51 4.64
N ASN A 200 -4.06 9.81 4.38
CA ASN A 200 -5.34 10.47 4.16
C ASN A 200 -5.64 10.68 2.66
N MET A 201 -5.81 9.58 1.93
CA MET A 201 -6.01 9.59 0.47
C MET A 201 -7.09 10.60 0.00
N PHE A 202 -8.21 10.69 0.71
CA PHE A 202 -9.32 11.58 0.35
C PHE A 202 -9.10 13.06 0.68
N SER A 203 -7.94 13.45 1.24
CA SER A 203 -7.55 14.87 1.33
C SER A 203 -7.17 15.45 -0.03
N TYR A 204 -6.83 14.61 -0.99
CA TYR A 204 -6.53 15.00 -2.36
C TYR A 204 -7.80 15.15 -3.20
N GLN A 205 -7.70 15.88 -4.31
CA GLN A 205 -8.87 16.12 -5.16
C GLN A 205 -9.21 14.90 -6.02
N THR A 206 -8.19 14.22 -6.54
CA THR A 206 -8.34 13.05 -7.42
C THR A 206 -7.38 11.93 -7.03
N ILE A 207 -7.70 10.72 -7.46
CA ILE A 207 -6.81 9.57 -7.29
C ILE A 207 -5.48 9.77 -8.03
N ASP A 208 -5.47 10.51 -9.13
CA ASP A 208 -4.25 10.82 -9.88
C ASP A 208 -3.33 11.76 -9.10
N GLU A 209 -3.88 12.82 -8.51
CA GLU A 209 -3.15 13.74 -7.63
C GLU A 209 -2.53 12.98 -6.45
N TYR A 210 -3.32 12.14 -5.80
CA TYR A 210 -2.81 11.27 -4.72
C TYR A 210 -1.66 10.38 -5.19
N MET A 211 -1.80 9.76 -6.36
CA MET A 211 -0.76 8.87 -6.90
C MET A 211 0.50 9.59 -7.33
N GLU A 212 0.42 10.85 -7.77
CA GLU A 212 1.61 11.67 -8.02
C GLU A 212 2.43 11.87 -6.75
N VAL A 213 1.76 12.18 -5.63
CA VAL A 213 2.43 12.35 -4.34
C VAL A 213 3.00 11.02 -3.83
N VAL A 214 2.27 9.92 -3.97
CA VAL A 214 2.75 8.57 -3.62
C VAL A 214 3.99 8.20 -4.44
N ARG A 215 3.99 8.42 -5.76
CA ARG A 215 5.15 8.15 -6.63
C ARG A 215 6.36 8.98 -6.23
N ALA A 216 6.17 10.26 -5.97
CA ALA A 216 7.24 11.16 -5.52
C ALA A 216 7.81 10.70 -4.18
N TRP A 217 6.95 10.31 -3.24
CA TRP A 217 7.36 9.77 -1.95
C TRP A 217 8.16 8.47 -2.09
N ILE A 218 7.68 7.52 -2.89
CA ILE A 218 8.39 6.25 -3.13
C ILE A 218 9.78 6.48 -3.74
N LYS A 219 9.90 7.38 -4.74
CA LYS A 219 11.20 7.72 -5.36
C LYS A 219 12.16 8.36 -4.38
N ARG A 220 11.71 9.37 -3.62
CA ARG A 220 12.52 10.02 -2.59
C ARG A 220 12.95 9.05 -1.50
N PHE A 221 12.10 8.08 -1.21
CA PHE A 221 12.38 7.04 -0.24
C PHE A 221 13.52 6.12 -0.71
N ASP A 222 13.51 5.72 -1.96
CA ASP A 222 14.56 4.92 -2.58
C ASP A 222 15.93 5.64 -2.57
N GLU A 223 15.94 6.94 -2.89
CA GLU A 223 17.14 7.80 -2.79
C GLU A 223 17.69 7.86 -1.35
N LEU A 224 16.83 8.11 -0.36
CA LEU A 224 17.22 8.18 1.05
C LEU A 224 17.79 6.86 1.58
N VAL A 225 17.29 5.73 1.08
CA VAL A 225 17.81 4.40 1.44
C VAL A 225 19.18 4.18 0.80
N SER A 226 19.34 4.57 -0.45
CA SER A 226 20.61 4.45 -1.18
C SER A 226 21.73 5.28 -0.53
N ASP A 227 21.42 6.49 -0.06
CA ASP A 227 22.40 7.39 0.58
C ASP A 227 22.77 6.98 2.02
N ASN A 228 21.86 6.32 2.75
CA ASN A 228 22.06 5.92 4.15
C ASN A 228 22.67 4.53 4.34
N ILE A 229 22.94 3.80 3.28
CA ILE A 229 23.71 2.56 3.35
C ILE A 229 25.17 2.96 3.64
N ASP A 230 25.53 3.01 4.92
CA ASP A 230 26.92 3.09 5.36
C ASP A 230 27.64 1.87 4.74
N GLU A 231 28.28 2.10 3.61
CA GLU A 231 28.82 1.09 2.68
C GLU A 231 29.75 0.12 3.42
N HIS A 232 30.48 0.64 4.41
CA HIS A 232 31.40 -0.15 5.20
C HIS A 232 30.69 -1.08 6.21
N LYS A 233 29.69 -0.59 6.93
CA LYS A 233 28.89 -1.43 7.88
C LYS A 233 28.09 -2.48 7.14
N THR A 234 27.58 -2.14 5.97
CA THR A 234 26.82 -3.05 5.11
C THR A 234 27.71 -4.15 4.57
N THR A 235 28.91 -3.82 4.09
CA THR A 235 29.93 -4.78 3.66
C THR A 235 30.27 -5.77 4.78
N LEU A 236 30.54 -5.30 5.99
CA LEU A 236 30.82 -6.16 7.15
C LEU A 236 29.65 -7.08 7.50
N LYS A 237 28.40 -6.59 7.43
CA LYS A 237 27.20 -7.42 7.63
C LYS A 237 27.07 -8.49 6.55
N MET A 238 27.32 -8.17 5.28
CA MET A 238 27.29 -9.15 4.19
C MET A 238 28.38 -10.20 4.32
N GLN A 239 29.58 -9.83 4.71
CA GLN A 239 30.65 -10.79 5.02
C GLN A 239 30.24 -11.75 6.14
N LYS A 240 29.65 -11.23 7.24
CA LYS A 240 29.12 -12.06 8.33
C LYS A 240 28.00 -12.99 7.85
N ALA A 241 27.09 -12.52 7.00
CA ALA A 241 26.04 -13.35 6.43
C ALA A 241 26.60 -14.49 5.59
N ILE A 242 27.58 -14.20 4.73
CA ILE A 242 28.25 -15.18 3.87
C ILE A 242 28.99 -16.23 4.71
N SER A 243 29.71 -15.83 5.75
CA SER A 243 30.38 -16.77 6.67
C SER A 243 29.35 -17.66 7.37
N PHE A 244 28.29 -17.08 7.90
CA PHE A 244 27.20 -17.83 8.55
C PHE A 244 26.52 -18.83 7.60
N ILE A 245 26.26 -18.45 6.34
CA ILE A 245 25.72 -19.37 5.33
C ILE A 245 26.68 -20.52 5.06
N ARG A 246 27.97 -20.25 4.92
CA ARG A 246 29.00 -21.26 4.65
C ARG A 246 29.24 -22.22 5.84
N GLU A 247 29.01 -21.77 7.05
CA GLU A 247 29.14 -22.58 8.27
C GLU A 247 27.89 -23.42 8.55
N ASN A 248 26.69 -22.93 8.12
CA ASN A 248 25.40 -23.53 8.46
C ASN A 248 24.61 -24.03 7.23
N TYR A 249 25.23 -24.14 6.06
CA TYR A 249 24.56 -24.51 4.81
C TYR A 249 23.79 -25.83 4.88
N ASN A 250 24.19 -26.76 5.71
CA ASN A 250 23.64 -28.09 5.87
C ASN A 250 22.39 -28.15 6.80
N THR A 251 22.02 -27.03 7.39
CA THR A 251 20.83 -26.93 8.25
C THR A 251 19.62 -26.42 7.45
N ASP A 252 18.43 -26.34 8.08
CA ASP A 252 17.25 -25.66 7.50
C ASP A 252 17.44 -24.14 7.50
N LEU A 253 18.36 -23.73 6.64
CA LEU A 253 18.75 -22.33 6.51
C LEU A 253 17.86 -21.60 5.51
N ASN A 254 17.21 -20.52 5.98
CA ASN A 254 16.41 -19.65 5.15
C ASN A 254 16.82 -18.19 5.32
N MET A 255 16.28 -17.34 4.48
CA MET A 255 16.64 -15.92 4.43
C MET A 255 16.27 -15.18 5.72
N ALA A 256 15.16 -15.56 6.40
CA ALA A 256 14.77 -14.96 7.66
C ALA A 256 15.78 -15.25 8.79
N VAL A 257 16.28 -16.47 8.87
CA VAL A 257 17.32 -16.84 9.84
C VAL A 257 18.58 -16.02 9.66
N VAL A 258 19.05 -15.88 8.41
CA VAL A 258 20.31 -15.14 8.13
C VAL A 258 20.12 -13.63 8.36
N SER A 259 19.00 -13.06 7.92
CA SER A 259 18.73 -11.63 8.12
C SER A 259 18.64 -11.27 9.61
N ASN A 260 17.99 -12.12 10.42
CA ASN A 260 17.94 -11.96 11.88
C ASN A 260 19.33 -12.06 12.51
N TYR A 261 20.16 -13.03 12.09
CA TYR A 261 21.52 -13.21 12.59
C TYR A 261 22.38 -11.95 12.43
N ILE A 262 22.29 -11.27 11.30
CA ILE A 262 23.05 -10.04 11.05
C ILE A 262 22.31 -8.77 11.50
N SER A 263 21.18 -8.90 12.19
CA SER A 263 20.32 -7.78 12.61
C SER A 263 20.00 -6.84 11.43
N MET A 264 19.49 -7.42 10.35
CA MET A 264 19.07 -6.71 9.15
C MET A 264 17.62 -7.11 8.82
N ASN A 265 16.83 -6.14 8.35
CA ASN A 265 15.50 -6.42 7.86
C ASN A 265 15.53 -7.40 6.67
N TYR A 266 14.54 -8.29 6.58
CA TYR A 266 14.44 -9.32 5.56
C TYR A 266 14.53 -8.75 4.12
N SER A 267 13.78 -7.71 3.83
CA SER A 267 13.73 -7.09 2.51
C SER A 267 15.04 -6.38 2.16
N LEU A 268 15.58 -5.62 3.10
CA LEU A 268 16.88 -4.96 2.93
C LEU A 268 18.00 -5.99 2.77
N PHE A 269 17.98 -7.08 3.55
CA PHE A 269 18.93 -8.18 3.38
C PHE A 269 18.83 -8.80 1.99
N SER A 270 17.63 -9.12 1.51
CA SER A 270 17.43 -9.70 0.18
C SER A 270 18.04 -8.85 -0.92
N PHE A 271 17.78 -7.54 -0.87
CA PHE A 271 18.33 -6.58 -1.81
C PHE A 271 19.85 -6.47 -1.74
N THR A 272 20.38 -6.15 -0.55
CA THR A 272 21.80 -5.93 -0.33
C THR A 272 22.62 -7.19 -0.60
N PHE A 273 22.09 -8.36 -0.22
CA PHE A 273 22.75 -9.64 -0.48
C PHE A 273 22.91 -9.91 -1.97
N LYS A 274 21.87 -9.65 -2.77
CA LYS A 274 21.92 -9.79 -4.22
C LYS A 274 22.91 -8.79 -4.85
N GLN A 275 22.91 -7.53 -4.39
CA GLN A 275 23.88 -6.53 -4.84
C GLN A 275 25.34 -6.97 -4.53
N TYR A 276 25.57 -7.46 -3.32
CA TYR A 276 26.90 -7.84 -2.86
C TYR A 276 27.42 -9.14 -3.49
N THR A 277 26.56 -10.14 -3.70
CA THR A 277 26.94 -11.47 -4.21
C THR A 277 26.67 -11.68 -5.70
N GLY A 278 25.94 -10.76 -6.35
CA GLY A 278 25.49 -10.89 -7.75
C GLY A 278 24.31 -11.87 -7.94
N THR A 279 23.87 -12.58 -6.89
CA THR A 279 22.82 -13.60 -6.98
C THR A 279 21.89 -13.55 -5.78
N ASN A 280 20.68 -14.07 -5.92
CA ASN A 280 19.75 -14.14 -4.78
C ASN A 280 20.18 -15.22 -3.76
N PHE A 281 19.72 -15.05 -2.52
CA PHE A 281 20.03 -15.96 -1.40
C PHE A 281 19.79 -17.44 -1.70
N VAL A 282 18.65 -17.76 -2.33
CA VAL A 282 18.27 -19.18 -2.63
C VAL A 282 19.26 -19.81 -3.58
N ASN A 283 19.66 -19.09 -4.62
CA ASN A 283 20.64 -19.58 -5.60
C ASN A 283 22.04 -19.66 -4.97
N TYR A 284 22.44 -18.66 -4.20
CA TYR A 284 23.70 -18.69 -3.47
C TYR A 284 23.81 -19.90 -2.53
N LEU A 285 22.77 -20.19 -1.74
CA LEU A 285 22.77 -21.36 -0.86
C LEU A 285 22.83 -22.69 -1.65
N LYS A 286 22.14 -22.78 -2.81
CA LYS A 286 22.25 -23.94 -3.70
C LYS A 286 23.68 -24.12 -4.21
N ASP A 287 24.33 -23.03 -4.61
CA ASP A 287 25.73 -23.09 -5.12
C ASP A 287 26.70 -23.52 -4.03
N VAL A 288 26.54 -23.00 -2.79
CA VAL A 288 27.32 -23.44 -1.63
C VAL A 288 27.14 -24.94 -1.36
N ARG A 289 25.90 -25.42 -1.33
CA ARG A 289 25.57 -26.84 -1.09
C ARG A 289 26.14 -27.75 -2.19
N VAL A 290 26.00 -27.35 -3.45
CA VAL A 290 26.53 -28.10 -4.58
C VAL A 290 28.06 -28.08 -4.59
N GLY A 291 28.69 -26.96 -4.22
CA GLY A 291 30.14 -26.88 -4.03
C GLY A 291 30.68 -27.85 -2.99
N GLN A 292 29.99 -27.98 -1.85
CA GLN A 292 30.34 -28.94 -0.82
C GLN A 292 30.03 -30.39 -1.26
N ALA A 293 28.93 -30.62 -1.96
CA ALA A 293 28.62 -31.93 -2.53
C ALA A 293 29.69 -32.39 -3.51
N LYS A 294 30.24 -31.50 -4.33
CA LYS A 294 31.36 -31.83 -5.24
C LYS A 294 32.58 -32.32 -4.47
N LYS A 295 32.95 -31.67 -3.35
CA LYS A 295 34.06 -32.09 -2.49
C LYS A 295 33.80 -33.50 -1.92
N LEU A 296 32.62 -33.72 -1.33
CA LEU A 296 32.28 -35.03 -0.78
C LEU A 296 32.25 -36.14 -1.84
N LEU A 297 31.84 -35.83 -3.06
CA LEU A 297 31.85 -36.79 -4.18
C LEU A 297 33.26 -37.20 -4.62
N THR A 298 34.24 -36.29 -4.48
CA THR A 298 35.64 -36.53 -4.89
C THR A 298 36.50 -37.06 -3.75
N GLU A 299 36.24 -36.67 -2.53
CA GLU A 299 37.10 -36.94 -1.38
C GLU A 299 36.62 -38.13 -0.53
N THR A 300 35.42 -38.66 -0.80
CA THR A 300 34.81 -39.73 0.00
C THR A 300 34.04 -40.76 -0.83
N ASP A 301 33.88 -41.96 -0.26
CA ASP A 301 33.04 -43.04 -0.81
C ASP A 301 31.57 -42.98 -0.33
N MET A 302 31.14 -41.86 0.24
CA MET A 302 29.77 -41.70 0.75
C MET A 302 28.74 -41.96 -0.35
N LYS A 303 27.62 -42.61 0.01
CA LYS A 303 26.51 -42.82 -0.91
C LYS A 303 25.84 -41.49 -1.26
N ILE A 304 25.24 -41.37 -2.44
CA ILE A 304 24.58 -40.14 -2.90
C ILE A 304 23.51 -39.65 -1.94
N ASN A 305 22.75 -40.57 -1.34
CA ASN A 305 21.77 -40.26 -0.31
C ASN A 305 22.41 -39.66 0.97
N GLU A 306 23.56 -40.17 1.39
CA GLU A 306 24.30 -39.64 2.55
C GLU A 306 24.82 -38.24 2.26
N ILE A 307 25.39 -38.03 1.06
CA ILE A 307 25.84 -36.73 0.62
C ILE A 307 24.68 -35.72 0.56
N SER A 308 23.51 -36.14 0.03
CA SER A 308 22.35 -35.24 -0.04
C SER A 308 21.96 -34.70 1.33
N LYS A 309 21.93 -35.55 2.35
CA LYS A 309 21.65 -35.17 3.73
C LYS A 309 22.76 -34.33 4.34
N ALA A 310 24.02 -34.71 4.12
CA ALA A 310 25.17 -33.99 4.63
C ALA A 310 25.28 -32.54 4.10
N VAL A 311 24.71 -32.26 2.93
CA VAL A 311 24.68 -30.91 2.35
C VAL A 311 23.34 -30.20 2.53
N GLY A 312 22.42 -30.74 3.35
CA GLY A 312 21.19 -30.05 3.78
C GLY A 312 19.99 -30.26 2.86
N TYR A 313 19.89 -31.40 2.17
CA TYR A 313 18.67 -31.77 1.44
C TYR A 313 18.01 -33.01 2.07
N ASP A 314 16.76 -32.89 2.46
CA ASP A 314 15.98 -33.99 3.04
C ASP A 314 15.66 -35.09 2.02
N HIS A 315 15.53 -34.72 0.72
CA HIS A 315 15.15 -35.61 -0.34
C HIS A 315 16.24 -35.71 -1.42
N GLU A 316 16.79 -36.91 -1.62
CA GLU A 316 17.81 -37.22 -2.60
C GLU A 316 17.41 -36.82 -4.03
N LYS A 317 16.16 -37.06 -4.43
CA LYS A 317 15.66 -36.69 -5.77
C LYS A 317 15.73 -35.17 -6.02
N HIS A 318 15.44 -34.37 -5.01
CA HIS A 318 15.52 -32.92 -5.09
C HIS A 318 16.99 -32.48 -5.22
N PHE A 319 17.87 -33.05 -4.41
CA PHE A 319 19.31 -32.80 -4.52
C PHE A 319 19.84 -33.11 -5.91
N MET A 320 19.54 -34.33 -6.45
CA MET A 320 20.01 -34.73 -7.80
C MET A 320 19.57 -33.75 -8.89
N LYS A 321 18.32 -33.26 -8.81
CA LYS A 321 17.79 -32.28 -9.78
C LYS A 321 18.56 -30.97 -9.70
N ILE A 322 18.80 -30.45 -8.49
CA ILE A 322 19.55 -29.19 -8.28
C ILE A 322 21.01 -29.36 -8.71
N PHE A 323 21.67 -30.44 -8.30
CA PHE A 323 23.05 -30.72 -8.68
C PHE A 323 23.22 -30.78 -10.19
N LYS A 324 22.33 -31.51 -10.91
CA LYS A 324 22.35 -31.59 -12.37
C LYS A 324 22.08 -30.23 -13.04
N SER A 325 21.16 -29.43 -12.49
CA SER A 325 20.87 -28.11 -13.06
C SER A 325 22.04 -27.13 -12.98
N ILE A 326 22.90 -27.27 -11.95
CA ILE A 326 24.05 -26.38 -11.74
C ILE A 326 25.32 -26.91 -12.44
N THR A 327 25.50 -28.24 -12.48
CA THR A 327 26.74 -28.86 -12.97
C THR A 327 26.64 -29.46 -14.38
N GLY A 328 25.43 -29.64 -14.88
CA GLY A 328 25.15 -30.35 -16.14
C GLY A 328 25.17 -31.88 -15.99
N LEU A 329 25.70 -32.42 -14.89
CA LEU A 329 25.88 -33.87 -14.66
C LEU A 329 25.08 -34.32 -13.42
N THR A 330 24.68 -35.60 -13.41
CA THR A 330 24.19 -36.18 -12.15
C THR A 330 25.33 -36.40 -11.16
N PRO A 331 25.08 -36.47 -9.85
CA PRO A 331 26.13 -36.71 -8.84
C PRO A 331 26.94 -37.97 -9.13
N SER A 332 26.30 -39.06 -9.58
CA SER A 332 26.97 -40.31 -9.95
C SER A 332 27.85 -40.16 -11.19
N GLN A 333 27.37 -39.48 -12.24
CA GLN A 333 28.20 -39.14 -13.41
C GLN A 333 29.38 -38.27 -13.07
N TYR A 334 29.15 -37.28 -12.18
CA TYR A 334 30.21 -36.37 -11.71
C TYR A 334 31.34 -37.15 -11.00
N ARG A 335 31.01 -38.10 -10.11
CA ARG A 335 31.97 -38.98 -9.44
C ARG A 335 32.75 -39.82 -10.43
N ASN A 336 32.05 -40.49 -11.36
CA ASN A 336 32.69 -41.38 -12.31
C ASN A 336 33.57 -40.66 -13.34
N ASN A 337 33.35 -39.39 -13.61
CA ASN A 337 34.21 -38.60 -14.52
C ASN A 337 35.53 -38.13 -13.87
N LEU A 338 35.68 -38.31 -12.57
CA LEU A 338 36.85 -37.90 -11.81
C LEU A 338 37.73 -39.10 -11.35
N SER A 339 37.19 -40.31 -11.43
CA SER A 339 37.87 -41.59 -11.29
C SER A 339 38.37 -42.06 -12.63
#